data_4019aa1c2daadf8771bb058e5fbe27bc
#
_entry.id   4019aa1c2daadf8771bb058e5fbe27bc
#
_cell.length_a   1.000
_cell.length_b   1.000
_cell.length_c   1.000
_cell.angle_alpha   90.00
_cell.angle_beta   90.00
_cell.angle_gamma   90.00
#
_symmetry.space_group_name_H-M   'P 1'
#
loop_
_entity.id
_entity.type
_entity.pdbx_description
1 polymer ?
#
loop_
_entity_poly.entity_id
_entity_poly.type
_entity_poly.pdbx_seq_one_letter_code
_entity_poly.pdbx_strand_id
1 'polypeptide(L)'
;MGNSFVRGNIAAYNRIITGGKSQVKKFRAGIIGATGTVGRRLAFLLENHPFFEVTALAASVKSAGKTYETALEEKRSGGYAAEVCRGGRNATGGEACAFFAKIPGDEPCPRSLAKTTVFDAEADFKKIAAETDVVFCAVNAGKETTKLLEERYARAEIPVISNNSANRFTPDVPMIIPEVNPMQLDVIPFQKRRLGTKRGFIATKSNCSVQTFAPLLEPLRKYGLRAAAVCTYQAVSGAGKTLNTMPEIYDNVIPYIAGEEEKSEIEPLKIWGNISDGKIVPAAAPCITAQCVRVPVSDGHTAAVFISFENESRKPAAEDIIREWENFRGEPQRLHLPSAPERPIRYFYEADRPQPRLDRMTGNGMSVCAGRLRKDNVFDYKFISLAHNSLRGAAGGSVLLAELLAAKGYLDR
;
A
#
# COMPACT_ATOMS: atom_id res chain seq x y z
N MET A 1 -25.90 21.75 -0.85
CA MET A 1 -24.67 22.53 -1.18
C MET A 1 -23.44 21.66 -1.53
N GLY A 2 -23.56 20.34 -1.62
CA GLY A 2 -22.44 19.41 -1.90
C GLY A 2 -22.05 19.21 -3.37
N ASN A 3 -22.92 19.52 -4.34
CA ASN A 3 -22.70 19.14 -5.73
C ASN A 3 -21.88 20.15 -6.60
N SER A 4 -21.68 21.37 -6.16
CA SER A 4 -20.91 22.36 -6.94
C SER A 4 -19.40 22.27 -6.72
N PHE A 5 -18.97 21.86 -5.52
CA PHE A 5 -17.54 21.70 -5.18
C PHE A 5 -16.90 20.52 -5.92
N VAL A 6 -17.62 19.40 -6.08
CA VAL A 6 -17.14 18.20 -6.80
C VAL A 6 -16.99 18.47 -8.29
N ARG A 7 -17.87 19.28 -8.91
CA ARG A 7 -17.79 19.58 -10.35
C ARG A 7 -16.62 20.49 -10.73
N GLY A 8 -16.20 21.40 -9.85
CA GLY A 8 -15.05 22.29 -10.10
C GLY A 8 -13.72 21.53 -10.15
N ASN A 9 -13.53 20.55 -9.26
CA ASN A 9 -12.29 19.80 -9.13
C ASN A 9 -12.12 18.73 -10.23
N ILE A 10 -13.21 18.15 -10.72
CA ILE A 10 -13.15 17.23 -11.89
C ILE A 10 -12.72 18.00 -13.16
N ALA A 11 -13.09 19.27 -13.29
CA ALA A 11 -12.66 20.10 -14.42
C ALA A 11 -11.16 20.45 -14.35
N ALA A 12 -10.61 20.68 -13.18
CA ALA A 12 -9.18 20.88 -12.97
C ALA A 12 -8.40 19.60 -13.25
N TYR A 13 -8.89 18.45 -12.78
CA TYR A 13 -8.35 17.13 -13.04
C TYR A 13 -8.36 16.77 -14.54
N ASN A 14 -9.48 17.01 -15.24
CA ASN A 14 -9.58 16.78 -16.66
C ASN A 14 -8.63 17.66 -17.49
N ARG A 15 -8.29 18.89 -17.02
CA ARG A 15 -7.24 19.72 -17.64
C ARG A 15 -5.84 19.10 -17.51
N ILE A 16 -5.57 18.39 -16.43
CA ILE A 16 -4.30 17.67 -16.21
C ILE A 16 -4.16 16.54 -17.23
N ILE A 17 -5.24 15.80 -17.51
CA ILE A 17 -5.21 14.63 -18.41
C ILE A 17 -5.31 15.02 -19.88
N THR A 18 -6.10 16.04 -20.25
CA THR A 18 -6.40 16.38 -21.66
C THR A 18 -5.36 17.24 -22.36
N GLY A 19 -4.20 17.51 -21.73
CA GLY A 19 -3.06 18.13 -22.40
C GLY A 19 -3.25 19.61 -22.78
N GLY A 20 -4.13 20.33 -22.09
CA GLY A 20 -4.17 21.80 -22.18
C GLY A 20 -2.82 22.37 -21.77
N LYS A 21 -2.23 23.25 -22.60
CA LYS A 21 -0.87 23.82 -22.47
C LYS A 21 -0.58 24.69 -21.22
N SER A 22 -1.30 24.54 -20.12
CA SER A 22 -0.91 25.08 -18.81
C SER A 22 -0.20 24.00 -18.03
N GLN A 23 1.10 24.17 -17.74
CA GLN A 23 1.82 23.33 -16.78
C GLN A 23 1.06 23.33 -15.45
N VAL A 24 0.37 22.22 -15.16
CA VAL A 24 -0.27 22.07 -13.87
C VAL A 24 0.85 21.93 -12.83
N LYS A 25 0.85 22.83 -11.86
CA LYS A 25 1.84 22.84 -10.78
C LYS A 25 1.71 21.54 -9.98
N LYS A 26 2.76 20.72 -9.99
CA LYS A 26 2.82 19.49 -9.20
C LYS A 26 2.82 19.81 -7.70
N PHE A 27 2.28 18.87 -6.90
CA PHE A 27 2.42 18.93 -5.45
C PHE A 27 3.85 18.55 -5.05
N ARG A 28 4.46 19.35 -4.19
CA ARG A 28 5.78 19.08 -3.62
C ARG A 28 5.66 17.97 -2.58
N ALA A 29 6.29 16.85 -2.80
CA ALA A 29 6.21 15.65 -1.98
C ALA A 29 7.47 15.45 -1.13
N GLY A 30 7.29 15.26 0.18
CA GLY A 30 8.33 14.78 1.08
C GLY A 30 8.22 13.27 1.31
N ILE A 31 9.35 12.56 1.39
CA ILE A 31 9.38 11.15 1.77
C ILE A 31 10.10 11.01 3.11
N ILE A 32 9.34 10.69 4.16
CA ILE A 32 9.85 10.48 5.52
C ILE A 32 10.11 8.98 5.73
N GLY A 33 11.37 8.61 5.91
CA GLY A 33 11.85 7.24 5.86
C GLY A 33 12.39 6.85 4.47
N ALA A 34 12.90 7.82 3.70
CA ALA A 34 13.29 7.69 2.30
C ALA A 34 14.30 6.57 2.01
N THR A 35 15.19 6.26 2.94
CA THR A 35 16.22 5.22 2.78
C THR A 35 15.76 3.81 3.19
N GLY A 36 14.52 3.68 3.72
CA GLY A 36 13.89 2.39 4.02
C GLY A 36 13.36 1.69 2.77
N THR A 37 13.00 0.41 2.86
CA THR A 37 12.49 -0.39 1.74
C THR A 37 11.28 0.26 1.05
N VAL A 38 10.30 0.73 1.82
CA VAL A 38 9.11 1.41 1.27
C VAL A 38 9.47 2.79 0.75
N GLY A 39 10.32 3.55 1.47
CA GLY A 39 10.73 4.89 1.06
C GLY A 39 11.47 4.91 -0.27
N ARG A 40 12.35 3.94 -0.53
CA ARG A 40 13.05 3.79 -1.82
C ARG A 40 12.07 3.53 -2.96
N ARG A 41 11.07 2.68 -2.75
CA ARG A 41 10.01 2.43 -3.74
C ARG A 41 9.14 3.66 -3.98
N LEU A 42 8.83 4.43 -2.93
CA LEU A 42 8.14 5.71 -3.09
C LEU A 42 8.95 6.67 -3.95
N ALA A 43 10.25 6.83 -3.67
CA ALA A 43 11.14 7.68 -4.47
C ALA A 43 11.16 7.25 -5.96
N PHE A 44 11.24 5.94 -6.22
CA PHE A 44 11.20 5.38 -7.57
C PHE A 44 9.85 5.61 -8.28
N LEU A 45 8.73 5.35 -7.60
CA LEU A 45 7.39 5.53 -8.17
C LEU A 45 7.01 6.98 -8.42
N LEU A 46 7.59 7.89 -7.62
CA LEU A 46 7.34 9.33 -7.76
C LEU A 46 8.31 10.02 -8.73
N GLU A 47 9.33 9.31 -9.26
CA GLU A 47 10.17 9.85 -10.32
C GLU A 47 9.31 10.11 -11.58
N ASN A 48 9.35 11.35 -12.06
CA ASN A 48 8.53 11.81 -13.20
C ASN A 48 7.01 11.64 -13.03
N HIS A 49 6.51 11.50 -11.80
CA HIS A 49 5.08 11.35 -11.55
C HIS A 49 4.28 12.59 -12.03
N PRO A 50 3.10 12.42 -12.65
CA PRO A 50 2.36 13.56 -13.22
C PRO A 50 1.85 14.54 -12.15
N PHE A 51 1.51 14.08 -10.93
CA PHE A 51 0.91 14.91 -9.87
C PHE A 51 1.93 15.38 -8.83
N PHE A 52 3.01 14.64 -8.64
CA PHE A 52 3.94 14.86 -7.54
C PHE A 52 5.36 15.11 -8.03
N GLU A 53 6.08 15.96 -7.31
CA GLU A 53 7.51 16.17 -7.44
C GLU A 53 8.15 15.98 -6.06
N VAL A 54 9.16 15.10 -5.97
CA VAL A 54 9.86 14.87 -4.71
C VAL A 54 10.81 16.03 -4.45
N THR A 55 10.54 16.80 -3.39
CA THR A 55 11.33 17.98 -3.00
C THR A 55 12.09 17.76 -1.70
N ALA A 56 11.70 16.78 -0.87
CA ALA A 56 12.40 16.48 0.37
C ALA A 56 12.51 14.96 0.59
N LEU A 57 13.70 14.52 0.91
CA LEU A 57 14.01 13.15 1.33
C LEU A 57 14.52 13.20 2.76
N ALA A 58 13.84 12.52 3.69
CA ALA A 58 14.23 12.49 5.09
C ALA A 58 14.38 11.06 5.61
N ALA A 59 15.35 10.86 6.48
CA ALA A 59 15.64 9.58 7.10
C ALA A 59 16.16 9.77 8.53
N SER A 60 16.68 8.71 9.15
CA SER A 60 17.33 8.78 10.46
C SER A 60 18.65 9.57 10.37
N VAL A 61 19.14 10.02 11.53
CA VAL A 61 20.42 10.69 11.71
C VAL A 61 21.60 10.01 10.99
N LYS A 62 21.58 8.67 10.88
CA LYS A 62 22.62 7.90 10.17
C LYS A 62 22.75 8.23 8.68
N SER A 63 21.67 8.64 8.06
CA SER A 63 21.61 8.98 6.62
C SER A 63 21.56 10.49 6.38
N ALA A 64 21.27 11.29 7.40
CA ALA A 64 21.15 12.73 7.29
C ALA A 64 22.48 13.39 6.86
N GLY A 65 22.40 14.46 6.07
CA GLY A 65 23.55 15.20 5.53
C GLY A 65 24.25 14.54 4.35
N LYS A 66 23.93 13.30 4.00
CA LYS A 66 24.49 12.59 2.85
C LYS A 66 23.66 12.82 1.60
N THR A 67 24.24 12.60 0.41
CA THR A 67 23.42 12.50 -0.80
C THR A 67 22.59 11.23 -0.76
N TYR A 68 21.45 11.24 -1.44
CA TYR A 68 20.55 10.09 -1.42
C TYR A 68 21.21 8.82 -1.96
N GLU A 69 21.97 8.94 -3.05
CA GLU A 69 22.76 7.84 -3.62
C GLU A 69 23.75 7.25 -2.60
N THR A 70 24.57 8.09 -1.95
CA THR A 70 25.51 7.64 -0.91
C THR A 70 24.80 6.96 0.26
N ALA A 71 23.67 7.52 0.72
CA ALA A 71 22.91 6.94 1.82
C ALA A 71 22.29 5.57 1.48
N LEU A 72 21.98 5.33 0.20
CA LEU A 72 21.51 4.03 -0.28
C LEU A 72 22.65 3.01 -0.44
N GLU A 73 23.82 3.44 -0.95
CA GLU A 73 24.99 2.59 -1.12
C GLU A 73 25.54 2.07 0.21
N GLU A 74 25.61 2.92 1.22
CA GLU A 74 26.02 2.50 2.57
C GLU A 74 25.07 1.46 3.18
N LYS A 75 23.77 1.57 2.91
CA LYS A 75 22.80 0.54 3.35
C LYS A 75 22.94 -0.77 2.59
N ARG A 76 23.37 -0.72 1.32
CA ARG A 76 23.65 -1.91 0.52
C ARG A 76 24.94 -2.60 0.99
N SER A 77 25.99 -1.84 1.26
CA SER A 77 27.30 -2.36 1.71
C SER A 77 27.30 -2.84 3.17
N GLY A 78 26.46 -2.27 4.04
CA GLY A 78 26.27 -2.72 5.42
C GLY A 78 25.40 -3.97 5.60
N GLY A 79 24.81 -4.48 4.52
CA GLY A 79 24.08 -5.74 4.49
C GLY A 79 24.83 -6.76 3.64
N TYR A 80 25.01 -7.95 4.12
CA TYR A 80 25.61 -9.20 3.62
C TYR A 80 25.81 -9.38 2.08
N ALA A 81 25.41 -8.45 1.24
CA ALA A 81 25.54 -8.49 -0.22
C ALA A 81 27.01 -8.41 -0.69
N ALA A 82 27.90 -7.84 0.12
CA ALA A 82 29.32 -7.70 -0.25
C ALA A 82 30.14 -9.00 -0.11
N GLU A 83 29.69 -9.95 0.73
CA GLU A 83 30.43 -11.22 0.95
C GLU A 83 30.07 -12.30 -0.07
N VAL A 84 28.83 -12.32 -0.55
CA VAL A 84 28.38 -13.36 -1.51
C VAL A 84 28.95 -13.15 -2.92
N CYS A 85 29.28 -11.91 -3.31
CA CYS A 85 29.89 -11.61 -4.61
C CYS A 85 31.42 -11.83 -4.64
N ARG A 86 32.09 -11.99 -3.49
CA ARG A 86 33.56 -12.23 -3.40
C ARG A 86 33.93 -13.71 -3.24
N GLY A 87 32.97 -14.57 -2.92
CA GLY A 87 33.24 -15.97 -2.66
C GLY A 87 32.52 -16.89 -3.65
N GLY A 88 33.23 -17.37 -4.68
CA GLY A 88 32.77 -18.54 -5.40
C GLY A 88 32.64 -18.37 -6.91
N ARG A 89 33.73 -18.55 -7.64
CA ARG A 89 33.65 -19.11 -9.00
C ARG A 89 33.19 -20.56 -8.87
N ASN A 90 31.91 -20.82 -9.11
CA ASN A 90 31.45 -22.18 -9.29
C ASN A 90 31.77 -22.63 -10.72
N ALA A 91 32.33 -23.84 -10.83
CA ALA A 91 32.93 -24.46 -12.00
C ALA A 91 31.91 -24.93 -13.08
N THR A 92 30.82 -24.21 -13.26
CA THR A 92 29.90 -24.40 -14.40
C THR A 92 29.46 -23.04 -14.89
N GLY A 93 30.13 -22.56 -15.95
CA GLY A 93 29.82 -21.32 -16.64
C GLY A 93 28.41 -21.35 -17.26
N GLY A 94 27.46 -20.81 -16.57
CA GLY A 94 26.09 -20.63 -17.03
C GLY A 94 25.45 -19.41 -16.39
N GLU A 95 24.70 -18.65 -17.18
CA GLU A 95 24.04 -17.37 -16.90
C GLU A 95 23.06 -17.35 -15.69
N ALA A 96 23.19 -18.24 -14.73
CA ALA A 96 22.35 -18.32 -13.53
C ALA A 96 22.46 -17.08 -12.61
N CYS A 97 23.51 -16.27 -12.73
CA CYS A 97 23.76 -15.15 -11.84
C CYS A 97 22.93 -13.89 -12.19
N ALA A 98 22.50 -13.73 -13.45
CA ALA A 98 21.73 -12.54 -13.88
C ALA A 98 20.24 -12.61 -13.47
N PHE A 99 19.69 -13.78 -13.25
CA PHE A 99 18.28 -13.98 -12.92
C PHE A 99 17.95 -13.75 -11.42
N PHE A 100 18.93 -13.84 -10.53
CA PHE A 100 18.79 -13.57 -9.09
C PHE A 100 19.04 -12.10 -8.69
N ALA A 101 19.38 -11.24 -9.63
CA ALA A 101 19.96 -9.92 -9.39
C ALA A 101 18.93 -8.78 -9.14
N LYS A 102 17.62 -9.04 -9.07
CA LYS A 102 16.67 -8.04 -8.57
C LYS A 102 16.17 -8.43 -7.18
N ILE A 103 16.97 -8.06 -6.19
CA ILE A 103 16.58 -8.14 -4.79
C ILE A 103 15.36 -7.23 -4.58
N PRO A 104 14.25 -7.74 -4.00
CA PRO A 104 13.09 -6.92 -3.67
C PRO A 104 13.49 -5.71 -2.81
N GLY A 105 13.14 -4.51 -3.26
CA GLY A 105 13.58 -3.27 -2.64
C GLY A 105 14.91 -2.72 -3.15
N ASP A 106 15.46 -3.29 -4.22
CA ASP A 106 16.67 -2.83 -4.88
C ASP A 106 16.35 -2.05 -6.17
N GLU A 107 15.29 -1.23 -6.10
CA GLU A 107 15.03 -0.27 -7.15
C GLU A 107 16.28 0.63 -7.31
N PRO A 108 16.65 0.98 -8.57
CA PRO A 108 17.74 1.90 -8.80
C PRO A 108 17.46 3.25 -8.14
N CYS A 109 18.48 3.92 -7.64
CA CYS A 109 18.34 5.28 -7.17
C CYS A 109 17.81 6.15 -8.32
N PRO A 110 16.69 6.88 -8.13
CA PRO A 110 16.19 7.80 -9.15
C PRO A 110 17.25 8.83 -9.50
N ARG A 111 17.53 9.01 -10.79
CA ARG A 111 18.61 9.90 -11.25
C ARG A 111 18.38 11.35 -10.82
N SER A 112 17.13 11.79 -10.83
CA SER A 112 16.73 13.13 -10.39
C SER A 112 16.98 13.38 -8.91
N LEU A 113 17.01 12.34 -8.08
CA LEU A 113 17.15 12.43 -6.62
C LEU A 113 18.55 12.02 -6.11
N ALA A 114 19.40 11.46 -6.95
CA ALA A 114 20.69 10.89 -6.55
C ALA A 114 21.57 11.86 -5.73
N LYS A 115 21.62 13.12 -6.16
CA LYS A 115 22.41 14.20 -5.52
C LYS A 115 21.65 14.99 -4.44
N THR A 116 20.37 14.66 -4.19
CA THR A 116 19.57 15.34 -3.16
C THR A 116 20.09 15.02 -1.77
N THR A 117 20.32 16.03 -0.94
CA THR A 117 20.73 15.83 0.45
C THR A 117 19.57 15.27 1.27
N VAL A 118 19.84 14.22 2.02
CA VAL A 118 18.86 13.59 2.93
C VAL A 118 18.79 14.41 4.21
N PHE A 119 17.59 14.86 4.59
CA PHE A 119 17.31 15.54 5.85
C PHE A 119 17.25 14.56 7.02
N ASP A 120 17.51 15.05 8.24
CA ASP A 120 17.10 14.37 9.45
C ASP A 120 15.59 14.54 9.66
N ALA A 121 14.89 13.40 9.82
CA ALA A 121 13.42 13.41 9.88
C ALA A 121 12.84 14.18 11.09
N GLU A 122 13.59 14.32 12.17
CA GLU A 122 13.18 15.01 13.38
C GLU A 122 13.80 16.41 13.49
N ALA A 123 15.13 16.53 13.31
CA ALA A 123 15.85 17.78 13.48
C ALA A 123 15.53 18.80 12.39
N ASP A 124 15.41 18.35 11.13
CA ASP A 124 15.15 19.23 9.99
C ASP A 124 13.64 19.42 9.69
N PHE A 125 12.76 19.07 10.61
CA PHE A 125 11.30 19.13 10.43
C PHE A 125 10.82 20.46 9.79
N LYS A 126 11.31 21.61 10.29
CA LYS A 126 10.88 22.94 9.78
C LYS A 126 11.28 23.14 8.31
N LYS A 127 12.44 22.65 7.90
CA LYS A 127 12.92 22.72 6.51
C LYS A 127 12.07 21.85 5.61
N ILE A 128 11.84 20.58 6.02
CA ILE A 128 11.00 19.65 5.29
C ILE A 128 9.59 20.22 5.13
N ALA A 129 9.01 20.76 6.21
CA ALA A 129 7.69 21.35 6.19
C ALA A 129 7.57 22.54 5.24
N ALA A 130 8.59 23.37 5.12
CA ALA A 130 8.61 24.52 4.20
C ALA A 130 8.73 24.11 2.73
N GLU A 131 9.33 22.95 2.46
CA GLU A 131 9.59 22.45 1.10
C GLU A 131 8.50 21.53 0.56
N THR A 132 7.52 21.12 1.38
CA THR A 132 6.55 20.08 1.01
C THR A 132 5.11 20.58 1.08
N ASP A 133 4.26 20.02 0.22
CA ASP A 133 2.81 20.19 0.22
C ASP A 133 2.09 18.96 0.79
N VAL A 134 2.73 17.81 0.72
CA VAL A 134 2.29 16.51 1.22
C VAL A 134 3.49 15.69 1.63
N VAL A 135 3.38 14.84 2.65
CA VAL A 135 4.42 13.90 3.02
C VAL A 135 3.94 12.47 2.98
N PHE A 136 4.78 11.58 2.43
CA PHE A 136 4.64 10.14 2.52
C PHE A 136 5.44 9.64 3.72
N CYS A 137 4.78 9.07 4.71
CA CYS A 137 5.42 8.60 5.94
C CYS A 137 5.58 7.08 5.93
N ALA A 138 6.83 6.62 5.94
CA ALA A 138 7.23 5.21 5.92
C ALA A 138 8.39 4.95 6.90
N VAL A 139 8.30 5.50 8.11
CA VAL A 139 9.30 5.35 9.16
C VAL A 139 9.10 4.07 9.97
N ASN A 140 10.17 3.62 10.63
CA ASN A 140 10.11 2.53 11.61
C ASN A 140 10.72 3.03 12.94
N ALA A 141 9.92 3.82 13.68
CA ALA A 141 10.35 4.48 14.94
C ALA A 141 9.50 4.08 16.16
N GLY A 142 8.76 2.96 16.04
CA GLY A 142 7.76 2.58 17.05
C GLY A 142 6.45 3.35 16.92
N LYS A 143 5.36 2.82 17.50
CA LYS A 143 4.00 3.35 17.29
C LYS A 143 3.83 4.77 17.79
N GLU A 144 4.22 5.05 19.03
CA GLU A 144 4.01 6.36 19.66
C GLU A 144 4.82 7.47 18.98
N THR A 145 6.12 7.23 18.74
CA THR A 145 6.98 8.18 18.03
C THR A 145 6.45 8.47 16.62
N THR A 146 6.04 7.42 15.91
CA THR A 146 5.46 7.58 14.56
C THR A 146 4.17 8.39 14.59
N LYS A 147 3.30 8.12 15.57
CA LYS A 147 2.04 8.86 15.75
C LYS A 147 2.27 10.35 16.00
N LEU A 148 3.19 10.66 16.91
CA LEU A 148 3.56 12.04 17.21
C LEU A 148 4.17 12.76 16.00
N LEU A 149 5.03 12.08 15.26
CA LEU A 149 5.65 12.64 14.04
C LEU A 149 4.59 12.94 12.97
N GLU A 150 3.67 12.01 12.70
CA GLU A 150 2.59 12.21 11.74
C GLU A 150 1.65 13.35 12.16
N GLU A 151 1.27 13.42 13.45
CA GLU A 151 0.45 14.53 13.96
C GLU A 151 1.20 15.89 13.89
N ARG A 152 2.51 15.89 14.09
CA ARG A 152 3.33 17.11 13.98
C ARG A 152 3.30 17.68 12.55
N TYR A 153 3.41 16.84 11.51
CA TYR A 153 3.27 17.27 10.12
C TYR A 153 1.84 17.76 9.84
N ALA A 154 0.83 17.00 10.27
CA ALA A 154 -0.56 17.40 10.08
C ALA A 154 -0.85 18.76 10.74
N ARG A 155 -0.39 19.01 11.99
CA ARG A 155 -0.54 20.31 12.69
C ARG A 155 0.26 21.43 12.04
N ALA A 156 1.28 21.13 11.26
CA ALA A 156 2.00 22.10 10.42
C ALA A 156 1.34 22.32 9.05
N GLU A 157 0.05 21.99 8.92
CA GLU A 157 -0.76 22.13 7.71
C GLU A 157 -0.31 21.26 6.52
N ILE A 158 0.41 20.17 6.79
CA ILE A 158 0.88 19.25 5.75
C ILE A 158 0.11 17.93 5.83
N PRO A 159 -0.67 17.56 4.79
CA PRO A 159 -1.29 16.25 4.69
C PRO A 159 -0.25 15.12 4.75
N VAL A 160 -0.56 14.08 5.52
CA VAL A 160 0.30 12.91 5.72
C VAL A 160 -0.35 11.67 5.08
N ILE A 161 0.34 11.06 4.14
CA ILE A 161 -0.02 9.76 3.57
C ILE A 161 0.79 8.71 4.31
N SER A 162 0.17 8.02 5.26
CA SER A 162 0.88 7.10 6.14
C SER A 162 0.85 5.66 5.64
N ASN A 163 2.04 5.08 5.52
CA ASN A 163 2.22 3.64 5.30
C ASN A 163 2.30 2.86 6.63
N ASN A 164 2.34 3.57 7.77
CA ASN A 164 2.55 3.00 9.09
C ASN A 164 1.23 2.53 9.73
N SER A 165 1.34 1.72 10.77
CA SER A 165 0.18 1.24 11.52
C SER A 165 -0.24 2.16 12.68
N ALA A 166 0.56 3.17 13.01
CA ALA A 166 0.40 3.98 14.22
C ALA A 166 -0.97 4.65 14.34
N ASN A 167 -1.49 5.22 13.25
CA ASN A 167 -2.76 5.94 13.22
C ASN A 167 -3.93 5.15 12.61
N ARG A 168 -3.73 3.87 12.21
CA ARG A 168 -4.79 3.10 11.53
C ARG A 168 -6.08 2.98 12.35
N PHE A 169 -5.98 2.92 13.67
CA PHE A 169 -7.15 2.79 14.57
C PHE A 169 -7.54 4.09 15.28
N THR A 170 -6.91 5.23 14.95
CA THR A 170 -7.41 6.53 15.38
C THR A 170 -8.80 6.75 14.75
N PRO A 171 -9.85 7.07 15.54
CA PRO A 171 -11.24 7.01 15.05
C PRO A 171 -11.57 7.93 13.87
N ASP A 172 -10.93 9.09 13.78
CA ASP A 172 -11.13 10.10 12.73
C ASP A 172 -10.03 10.07 11.64
N VAL A 173 -9.17 9.05 11.65
CA VAL A 173 -8.17 8.84 10.61
C VAL A 173 -8.68 7.80 9.62
N PRO A 174 -8.88 8.15 8.34
CA PRO A 174 -9.34 7.21 7.34
C PRO A 174 -8.26 6.17 7.02
N MET A 175 -8.67 4.90 6.93
CA MET A 175 -7.82 3.80 6.48
C MET A 175 -8.34 3.32 5.11
N ILE A 176 -7.63 3.68 4.05
CA ILE A 176 -8.15 3.64 2.69
C ILE A 176 -7.52 2.52 1.85
N ILE A 177 -8.37 1.79 1.18
CA ILE A 177 -8.09 1.07 -0.06
C ILE A 177 -8.85 1.83 -1.15
N PRO A 178 -8.19 2.58 -2.04
CA PRO A 178 -8.83 3.55 -2.92
C PRO A 178 -10.00 3.04 -3.76
N GLU A 179 -9.96 1.77 -4.16
CA GLU A 179 -11.03 1.13 -4.92
C GLU A 179 -12.22 0.66 -4.06
N VAL A 180 -12.01 0.53 -2.73
CA VAL A 180 -12.99 -0.11 -1.82
C VAL A 180 -13.79 0.92 -1.06
N ASN A 181 -13.12 1.86 -0.37
CA ASN A 181 -13.77 2.74 0.60
C ASN A 181 -13.39 4.22 0.49
N PRO A 182 -13.39 4.82 -0.70
CA PRO A 182 -13.02 6.24 -0.88
C PRO A 182 -13.93 7.21 -0.11
N MET A 183 -15.17 6.80 0.25
CA MET A 183 -16.10 7.59 1.05
C MET A 183 -15.61 7.86 2.48
N GLN A 184 -14.70 7.06 3.02
CA GLN A 184 -14.12 7.36 4.34
C GLN A 184 -13.26 8.63 4.37
N LEU A 185 -12.87 9.17 3.22
CA LEU A 185 -12.21 10.49 3.16
C LEU A 185 -13.09 11.61 3.72
N ASP A 186 -14.40 11.43 3.75
CA ASP A 186 -15.36 12.40 4.31
C ASP A 186 -15.23 12.58 5.84
N VAL A 187 -14.42 11.76 6.52
CA VAL A 187 -14.05 11.96 7.93
C VAL A 187 -12.98 13.04 8.11
N ILE A 188 -12.21 13.38 7.08
CA ILE A 188 -11.09 14.34 7.15
C ILE A 188 -11.50 15.70 7.73
N PRO A 189 -12.65 16.32 7.38
CA PRO A 189 -13.07 17.59 8.00
C PRO A 189 -13.22 17.50 9.54
N PHE A 190 -13.62 16.36 10.07
CA PHE A 190 -13.72 16.15 11.52
C PHE A 190 -12.33 16.02 12.16
N GLN A 191 -11.43 15.30 11.50
CA GLN A 191 -10.04 15.19 11.93
C GLN A 191 -9.35 16.59 11.96
N LYS A 192 -9.54 17.40 10.90
CA LYS A 192 -9.01 18.77 10.84
C LYS A 192 -9.50 19.63 12.03
N ARG A 193 -10.77 19.53 12.40
CA ARG A 193 -11.30 20.21 13.59
C ARG A 193 -10.60 19.75 14.88
N ARG A 194 -10.41 18.45 15.07
CA ARG A 194 -9.68 17.93 16.24
C ARG A 194 -8.22 18.38 16.27
N LEU A 195 -7.56 18.41 15.13
CA LEU A 195 -6.15 18.81 15.03
C LEU A 195 -5.97 20.35 15.10
N GLY A 196 -7.02 21.13 14.89
CA GLY A 196 -6.97 22.58 14.78
C GLY A 196 -6.32 23.04 13.48
N THR A 197 -6.50 22.30 12.38
CA THR A 197 -5.87 22.57 11.08
C THR A 197 -6.89 22.97 10.02
N LYS A 198 -6.44 23.72 9.02
CA LYS A 198 -7.24 24.07 7.83
C LYS A 198 -6.97 23.06 6.69
N ARG A 199 -5.74 22.64 6.54
CA ARG A 199 -5.26 21.83 5.43
C ARG A 199 -4.71 20.47 5.89
N GLY A 200 -3.94 20.44 6.98
CA GLY A 200 -3.24 19.25 7.47
C GLY A 200 -4.18 18.16 7.98
N PHE A 201 -3.90 16.92 7.62
CA PHE A 201 -4.59 15.71 8.07
C PHE A 201 -3.69 14.48 7.89
N ILE A 202 -4.12 13.35 8.42
CA ILE A 202 -3.47 12.04 8.25
C ILE A 202 -4.46 11.13 7.54
N ALA A 203 -4.03 10.48 6.46
CA ALA A 203 -4.73 9.35 5.83
C ALA A 203 -3.80 8.14 5.78
N THR A 204 -4.30 6.97 6.17
CA THR A 204 -3.51 5.75 6.24
C THR A 204 -3.94 4.74 5.16
N LYS A 205 -3.01 3.92 4.70
CA LYS A 205 -3.33 2.70 3.97
C LYS A 205 -3.43 1.51 4.94
N SER A 206 -4.15 0.46 4.54
CA SER A 206 -4.28 -0.77 5.32
C SER A 206 -2.98 -1.60 5.33
N ASN A 207 -2.96 -2.64 6.15
CA ASN A 207 -1.91 -3.66 6.15
C ASN A 207 -1.76 -4.34 4.78
N CYS A 208 -0.54 -4.80 4.45
CA CYS A 208 -0.25 -5.40 3.16
C CYS A 208 -0.93 -6.76 2.95
N SER A 209 -1.13 -7.55 4.00
CA SER A 209 -1.84 -8.82 3.90
C SER A 209 -3.34 -8.62 3.64
N VAL A 210 -3.95 -7.62 4.27
CA VAL A 210 -5.36 -7.23 4.04
C VAL A 210 -5.62 -6.89 2.57
N GLN A 211 -4.64 -6.31 1.88
CA GLN A 211 -4.74 -6.00 0.44
C GLN A 211 -4.85 -7.26 -0.45
N THR A 212 -4.53 -8.44 0.06
CA THR A 212 -4.66 -9.68 -0.73
C THR A 212 -6.09 -10.17 -0.83
N PHE A 213 -6.94 -9.89 0.15
CA PHE A 213 -8.28 -10.46 0.21
C PHE A 213 -9.43 -9.45 0.34
N ALA A 214 -9.23 -8.33 1.06
CA ALA A 214 -10.31 -7.35 1.25
C ALA A 214 -10.89 -6.79 -0.06
N PRO A 215 -10.09 -6.46 -1.11
CA PRO A 215 -10.64 -6.05 -2.39
C PRO A 215 -11.48 -7.12 -3.11
N LEU A 216 -11.17 -8.41 -2.88
CA LEU A 216 -11.93 -9.54 -3.44
C LEU A 216 -13.25 -9.76 -2.70
N LEU A 217 -13.28 -9.48 -1.41
CA LEU A 217 -14.47 -9.60 -0.59
C LEU A 217 -15.45 -8.43 -0.79
N GLU A 218 -14.93 -7.23 -1.14
CA GLU A 218 -15.77 -6.03 -1.29
C GLU A 218 -16.97 -6.23 -2.23
N PRO A 219 -16.82 -6.68 -3.49
CA PRO A 219 -17.94 -6.84 -4.39
C PRO A 219 -18.92 -7.95 -3.94
N LEU A 220 -18.51 -8.83 -3.01
CA LEU A 220 -19.33 -9.93 -2.51
C LEU A 220 -20.16 -9.56 -1.28
N ARG A 221 -19.86 -8.43 -0.61
CA ARG A 221 -20.59 -7.99 0.59
C ARG A 221 -22.09 -7.77 0.33
N LYS A 222 -22.46 -7.32 -0.86
CA LYS A 222 -23.87 -7.12 -1.26
C LYS A 222 -24.72 -8.39 -1.23
N TYR A 223 -24.08 -9.56 -1.26
CA TYR A 223 -24.74 -10.87 -1.17
C TYR A 223 -24.91 -11.36 0.28
N GLY A 224 -24.54 -10.55 1.28
CA GLY A 224 -24.60 -10.93 2.69
C GLY A 224 -23.43 -11.84 3.09
N LEU A 225 -22.20 -11.39 2.81
CA LEU A 225 -20.99 -12.08 3.27
C LEU A 225 -20.97 -12.14 4.80
N ARG A 226 -21.09 -13.36 5.37
CA ARG A 226 -21.21 -13.62 6.80
C ARG A 226 -19.86 -13.84 7.48
N ALA A 227 -19.02 -14.64 6.87
CA ALA A 227 -17.72 -15.02 7.45
C ALA A 227 -16.64 -15.24 6.40
N ALA A 228 -15.40 -14.99 6.79
CA ALA A 228 -14.22 -15.35 6.03
C ALA A 228 -13.15 -15.95 6.95
N ALA A 229 -12.59 -17.10 6.56
CA ALA A 229 -11.38 -17.63 7.15
C ALA A 229 -10.23 -17.42 6.16
N VAL A 230 -9.12 -16.85 6.63
CA VAL A 230 -8.01 -16.41 5.79
C VAL A 230 -6.70 -16.96 6.33
N CYS A 231 -6.00 -17.79 5.53
CA CYS A 231 -4.62 -18.16 5.84
C CYS A 231 -3.69 -17.43 4.87
N THR A 232 -2.83 -16.53 5.39
CA THR A 232 -1.90 -15.76 4.57
C THR A 232 -0.51 -16.40 4.53
N TYR A 233 0.06 -16.49 3.35
CA TYR A 233 1.43 -16.93 3.07
C TYR A 233 2.26 -15.69 2.71
N GLN A 234 2.97 -15.13 3.70
CA GLN A 234 3.58 -13.82 3.57
C GLN A 234 5.04 -13.89 3.15
N ALA A 235 5.39 -13.16 2.09
CA ALA A 235 6.73 -13.00 1.57
C ALA A 235 7.68 -12.32 2.57
N VAL A 236 8.98 -12.64 2.51
CA VAL A 236 10.02 -12.10 3.41
C VAL A 236 10.16 -10.57 3.33
N SER A 237 9.88 -9.98 2.17
CA SER A 237 9.90 -8.51 2.00
C SER A 237 8.88 -7.78 2.89
N GLY A 238 7.83 -8.47 3.36
CA GLY A 238 6.91 -7.94 4.37
C GLY A 238 7.56 -7.62 5.71
N ALA A 239 8.66 -8.31 6.04
CA ALA A 239 9.52 -8.00 7.19
C ALA A 239 10.65 -7.00 6.86
N GLY A 240 10.66 -6.41 5.65
CA GLY A 240 11.77 -5.57 5.18
C GLY A 240 13.07 -6.34 4.91
N LYS A 241 12.98 -7.67 4.78
CA LYS A 241 14.11 -8.57 4.56
C LYS A 241 14.10 -9.14 3.14
N THR A 242 15.23 -9.71 2.74
CA THR A 242 15.38 -10.54 1.54
C THR A 242 15.55 -12.00 1.96
N LEU A 243 15.47 -12.94 1.01
CA LEU A 243 15.78 -14.34 1.29
C LEU A 243 17.21 -14.50 1.91
N ASN A 244 18.18 -13.73 1.41
CA ASN A 244 19.56 -13.78 1.92
C ASN A 244 19.72 -13.20 3.32
N THR A 245 18.90 -12.21 3.71
CA THR A 245 18.97 -11.59 5.04
C THR A 245 18.02 -12.22 6.05
N MET A 246 17.36 -13.31 5.67
CA MET A 246 16.48 -14.14 6.49
C MET A 246 16.77 -15.63 6.25
N PRO A 247 17.99 -16.11 6.59
CA PRO A 247 18.40 -17.49 6.27
C PRO A 247 17.55 -18.54 6.96
N GLU A 248 16.94 -18.23 8.10
CA GLU A 248 16.03 -19.10 8.85
C GLU A 248 14.75 -19.48 8.09
N ILE A 249 14.48 -18.82 6.94
CA ILE A 249 13.29 -19.12 6.14
C ILE A 249 13.53 -20.19 5.08
N TYR A 250 14.78 -20.52 4.75
CA TYR A 250 15.07 -21.54 3.77
C TYR A 250 14.60 -22.91 4.25
N ASP A 251 13.88 -23.62 3.39
CA ASP A 251 13.28 -24.93 3.69
C ASP A 251 12.40 -24.91 4.96
N ASN A 252 11.73 -23.76 5.22
CA ASN A 252 11.01 -23.53 6.46
C ASN A 252 9.75 -22.67 6.24
N VAL A 253 8.77 -22.83 7.15
CA VAL A 253 7.59 -21.97 7.29
C VAL A 253 7.54 -21.48 8.74
N ILE A 254 7.50 -20.16 8.95
CA ILE A 254 7.38 -19.59 10.29
C ILE A 254 5.89 -19.29 10.55
N PRO A 255 5.23 -20.02 11.51
CA PRO A 255 3.77 -19.97 11.70
C PRO A 255 3.30 -18.77 12.53
N TYR A 256 4.15 -17.76 12.75
CA TYR A 256 3.82 -16.59 13.56
C TYR A 256 4.45 -15.32 12.98
N ILE A 257 3.62 -14.30 12.80
CA ILE A 257 4.04 -12.94 12.45
C ILE A 257 3.34 -11.99 13.41
N ALA A 258 4.11 -11.34 14.29
CA ALA A 258 3.58 -10.53 15.39
C ALA A 258 2.53 -9.49 14.95
N GLY A 259 1.32 -9.60 15.48
CA GLY A 259 0.21 -8.68 15.26
C GLY A 259 -0.39 -8.71 13.84
N GLU A 260 -0.06 -9.69 13.00
CA GLU A 260 -0.60 -9.76 11.63
C GLU A 260 -1.99 -10.41 11.58
N GLU A 261 -2.26 -11.35 12.48
CA GLU A 261 -3.57 -12.00 12.57
C GLU A 261 -4.63 -11.00 13.02
N GLU A 262 -4.38 -10.29 14.12
CA GLU A 262 -5.28 -9.25 14.66
C GLU A 262 -5.55 -8.14 13.63
N LYS A 263 -4.52 -7.70 12.89
CA LYS A 263 -4.70 -6.71 11.82
C LYS A 263 -5.57 -7.26 10.69
N SER A 264 -5.35 -8.52 10.30
CA SER A 264 -6.11 -9.17 9.23
C SER A 264 -7.57 -9.36 9.59
N GLU A 265 -7.88 -9.52 10.87
CA GLU A 265 -9.24 -9.68 11.38
C GLU A 265 -9.99 -8.34 11.54
N ILE A 266 -9.30 -7.29 12.05
CA ILE A 266 -9.99 -6.05 12.45
C ILE A 266 -9.86 -4.91 11.43
N GLU A 267 -8.78 -4.82 10.64
CA GLU A 267 -8.62 -3.74 9.65
C GLU A 267 -9.73 -3.75 8.57
N PRO A 268 -10.14 -4.92 8.03
CA PRO A 268 -11.25 -4.96 7.07
C PRO A 268 -12.56 -4.38 7.62
N LEU A 269 -12.85 -4.61 8.90
CA LEU A 269 -14.05 -4.06 9.53
C LEU A 269 -14.01 -2.54 9.59
N LYS A 270 -12.85 -1.94 9.85
CA LYS A 270 -12.69 -0.48 9.77
C LYS A 270 -12.79 0.01 8.33
N ILE A 271 -12.19 -0.69 7.36
CA ILE A 271 -12.27 -0.34 5.93
C ILE A 271 -13.75 -0.32 5.48
N TRP A 272 -14.55 -1.24 5.94
CA TRP A 272 -15.99 -1.31 5.63
C TRP A 272 -16.88 -0.54 6.61
N GLY A 273 -16.27 0.18 7.54
CA GLY A 273 -16.98 0.98 8.54
C GLY A 273 -17.64 2.24 7.94
N ASN A 274 -18.61 2.75 8.66
CA ASN A 274 -19.33 3.97 8.33
C ASN A 274 -18.89 5.14 9.21
N ILE A 275 -19.07 6.36 8.70
CA ILE A 275 -18.80 7.57 9.49
C ILE A 275 -20.05 7.90 10.31
N SER A 276 -19.90 7.98 11.64
CA SER A 276 -20.90 8.48 12.58
C SER A 276 -20.23 9.42 13.58
N ASP A 277 -20.84 10.57 13.82
CA ASP A 277 -20.36 11.60 14.76
C ASP A 277 -18.86 11.95 14.58
N GLY A 278 -18.43 12.01 13.31
CA GLY A 278 -17.05 12.35 12.96
C GLY A 278 -16.01 11.25 13.25
N LYS A 279 -16.46 10.03 13.47
CA LYS A 279 -15.63 8.85 13.72
C LYS A 279 -16.00 7.73 12.75
N ILE A 280 -15.02 6.91 12.39
CA ILE A 280 -15.27 5.69 11.64
C ILE A 280 -15.66 4.59 12.63
N VAL A 281 -16.89 4.14 12.55
CA VAL A 281 -17.43 3.01 13.31
C VAL A 281 -17.22 1.75 12.47
N PRO A 282 -16.47 0.75 12.96
CA PRO A 282 -16.24 -0.48 12.21
C PRO A 282 -17.53 -1.21 11.86
N ALA A 283 -17.54 -1.89 10.71
CA ALA A 283 -18.63 -2.77 10.33
C ALA A 283 -18.76 -3.97 11.30
N ALA A 284 -19.96 -4.44 11.54
CA ALA A 284 -20.21 -5.61 12.38
C ALA A 284 -19.99 -6.94 11.65
N ALA A 285 -19.96 -6.92 10.33
CA ALA A 285 -19.80 -8.10 9.47
C ALA A 285 -18.87 -7.79 8.28
N PRO A 286 -18.25 -8.82 7.67
CA PRO A 286 -18.25 -10.24 8.04
C PRO A 286 -17.42 -10.54 9.30
N CYS A 287 -17.66 -11.68 9.95
CA CYS A 287 -16.74 -12.24 10.94
C CYS A 287 -15.50 -12.76 10.20
N ILE A 288 -14.30 -12.35 10.64
CA ILE A 288 -13.05 -12.76 10.00
C ILE A 288 -12.16 -13.44 11.03
N THR A 289 -11.61 -14.60 10.65
CA THR A 289 -10.51 -15.23 11.38
C THR A 289 -9.30 -15.37 10.46
N ALA A 290 -8.11 -15.15 11.00
CA ALA A 290 -6.88 -15.15 10.22
C ALA A 290 -5.79 -16.01 10.84
N GLN A 291 -5.04 -16.71 9.99
CA GLN A 291 -3.76 -17.33 10.32
C GLN A 291 -2.69 -16.75 9.41
N CYS A 292 -1.58 -16.29 9.97
CA CYS A 292 -0.53 -15.61 9.22
C CYS A 292 0.80 -16.32 9.33
N VAL A 293 1.31 -16.83 8.20
CA VAL A 293 2.58 -17.54 8.16
C VAL A 293 3.59 -16.84 7.23
N ARG A 294 4.88 -16.89 7.58
CA ARG A 294 5.97 -16.45 6.71
C ARG A 294 6.47 -17.61 5.88
N VAL A 295 6.64 -17.38 4.57
CA VAL A 295 7.09 -18.38 3.60
C VAL A 295 8.32 -17.91 2.82
N PRO A 296 9.11 -18.81 2.22
CA PRO A 296 10.33 -18.49 1.46
C PRO A 296 10.01 -17.89 0.07
N VAL A 297 9.22 -16.83 0.05
CA VAL A 297 8.85 -16.06 -1.15
C VAL A 297 9.42 -14.66 -1.01
N SER A 298 10.08 -14.16 -2.05
CA SER A 298 10.71 -12.84 -2.03
C SER A 298 9.67 -11.71 -1.91
N ASP A 299 8.71 -11.65 -2.83
CA ASP A 299 7.59 -10.69 -2.88
C ASP A 299 6.31 -11.37 -3.34
N GLY A 300 5.19 -10.80 -2.93
CA GLY A 300 3.85 -11.28 -3.23
C GLY A 300 3.28 -12.09 -2.06
N HIS A 301 2.35 -11.49 -1.30
CA HIS A 301 1.57 -12.20 -0.30
C HIS A 301 0.45 -12.97 -0.98
N THR A 302 0.35 -14.24 -0.66
CA THR A 302 -0.73 -15.14 -1.11
C THR A 302 -1.67 -15.38 0.07
N ALA A 303 -2.96 -15.62 -0.17
CA ALA A 303 -3.87 -16.08 0.86
C ALA A 303 -4.78 -17.21 0.34
N ALA A 304 -5.00 -18.22 1.18
CA ALA A 304 -6.12 -19.14 1.05
C ALA A 304 -7.31 -18.52 1.79
N VAL A 305 -8.41 -18.33 1.07
CA VAL A 305 -9.61 -17.64 1.57
C VAL A 305 -10.81 -18.56 1.45
N PHE A 306 -11.56 -18.68 2.54
CA PHE A 306 -12.80 -19.43 2.64
C PHE A 306 -13.91 -18.48 3.04
N ILE A 307 -15.06 -18.52 2.39
CA ILE A 307 -16.15 -17.58 2.61
C ILE A 307 -17.49 -18.26 2.79
N SER A 308 -18.32 -17.65 3.63
CA SER A 308 -19.72 -18.05 3.82
C SER A 308 -20.67 -16.86 3.73
N PHE A 309 -21.85 -17.09 3.18
CA PHE A 309 -22.94 -16.12 3.07
C PHE A 309 -24.02 -16.37 4.12
N GLU A 310 -24.78 -15.33 4.46
CA GLU A 310 -25.85 -15.41 5.48
C GLU A 310 -27.06 -16.21 5.00
N ASN A 311 -27.38 -16.08 3.72
CA ASN A 311 -28.63 -16.59 3.18
C ASN A 311 -28.39 -17.40 1.90
N GLU A 312 -28.80 -18.67 1.92
CA GLU A 312 -28.68 -19.59 0.80
C GLU A 312 -29.38 -19.05 -0.48
N SER A 313 -30.52 -18.36 -0.33
CA SER A 313 -31.26 -17.79 -1.46
C SER A 313 -30.60 -16.57 -2.10
N ARG A 314 -29.62 -15.95 -1.43
CA ARG A 314 -28.86 -14.78 -1.92
C ARG A 314 -27.43 -15.14 -2.28
N LYS A 315 -27.01 -16.36 -2.02
CA LYS A 315 -25.67 -16.85 -2.29
C LYS A 315 -25.41 -16.82 -3.81
N PRO A 316 -24.35 -16.11 -4.26
CA PRO A 316 -24.03 -16.05 -5.68
C PRO A 316 -23.48 -17.41 -6.17
N ALA A 317 -23.70 -17.74 -7.44
CA ALA A 317 -23.02 -18.85 -8.08
C ALA A 317 -21.50 -18.51 -8.26
N ALA A 318 -20.67 -19.53 -8.48
CA ALA A 318 -19.22 -19.29 -8.68
C ALA A 318 -18.95 -18.38 -9.89
N GLU A 319 -19.72 -18.56 -10.95
CA GLU A 319 -19.65 -17.74 -12.18
C GLU A 319 -20.02 -16.29 -11.90
N ASP A 320 -20.98 -16.04 -11.01
CA ASP A 320 -21.36 -14.70 -10.59
C ASP A 320 -20.24 -14.02 -9.79
N ILE A 321 -19.59 -14.76 -8.88
CA ILE A 321 -18.44 -14.26 -8.13
C ILE A 321 -17.33 -13.85 -9.07
N ILE A 322 -16.98 -14.70 -10.05
CA ILE A 322 -15.94 -14.38 -11.04
C ILE A 322 -16.32 -13.14 -11.85
N ARG A 323 -17.59 -13.05 -12.30
CA ARG A 323 -18.10 -11.89 -13.02
C ARG A 323 -18.02 -10.61 -12.20
N GLU A 324 -18.33 -10.66 -10.90
CA GLU A 324 -18.18 -9.52 -9.99
C GLU A 324 -16.72 -9.06 -9.91
N TRP A 325 -15.77 -10.00 -9.78
CA TRP A 325 -14.35 -9.67 -9.76
C TRP A 325 -13.84 -9.07 -11.07
N GLU A 326 -14.21 -9.65 -12.21
CA GLU A 326 -13.77 -9.17 -13.52
C GLU A 326 -14.35 -7.79 -13.87
N ASN A 327 -15.56 -7.49 -13.40
CA ASN A 327 -16.23 -6.22 -13.61
C ASN A 327 -15.95 -5.18 -12.53
N PHE A 328 -15.30 -5.56 -11.43
CA PHE A 328 -15.03 -4.64 -10.33
C PHE A 328 -14.17 -3.47 -10.79
N ARG A 329 -14.66 -2.26 -10.57
CA ARG A 329 -13.96 -0.98 -10.81
C ARG A 329 -14.27 -0.04 -9.67
N GLY A 330 -13.22 0.51 -9.07
CA GLY A 330 -13.33 1.52 -8.02
C GLY A 330 -13.31 2.95 -8.57
N GLU A 331 -13.26 3.91 -7.66
CA GLU A 331 -13.13 5.33 -8.00
C GLU A 331 -11.82 5.64 -8.74
N PRO A 332 -10.66 5.03 -8.40
CA PRO A 332 -9.42 5.25 -9.14
C PRO A 332 -9.51 4.94 -10.63
N GLN A 333 -10.21 3.87 -11.01
CA GLN A 333 -10.40 3.50 -12.42
C GLN A 333 -11.34 4.48 -13.12
N ARG A 334 -12.42 4.93 -12.46
CA ARG A 334 -13.33 5.95 -13.01
C ARG A 334 -12.66 7.31 -13.21
N LEU A 335 -11.72 7.63 -12.33
CA LEU A 335 -10.92 8.85 -12.40
C LEU A 335 -9.67 8.71 -13.28
N HIS A 336 -9.39 7.53 -13.83
CA HIS A 336 -8.19 7.24 -14.62
C HIS A 336 -6.90 7.68 -13.91
N LEU A 337 -6.78 7.36 -12.60
CA LEU A 337 -5.60 7.74 -11.83
C LEU A 337 -4.35 7.02 -12.37
N PRO A 338 -3.19 7.70 -12.42
CA PRO A 338 -1.98 7.19 -13.07
C PRO A 338 -1.51 5.82 -12.56
N SER A 339 -1.60 5.58 -11.25
CA SER A 339 -1.18 4.30 -10.63
C SER A 339 -2.30 3.26 -10.58
N ALA A 340 -3.52 3.60 -11.03
CA ALA A 340 -4.65 2.68 -11.01
C ALA A 340 -4.49 1.62 -12.11
N PRO A 341 -4.51 0.32 -11.80
CA PRO A 341 -4.55 -0.71 -12.82
C PRO A 341 -5.89 -0.67 -13.53
N GLU A 342 -5.92 -0.97 -14.83
CA GLU A 342 -7.17 -1.06 -15.60
C GLU A 342 -8.16 -2.06 -14.96
N ARG A 343 -7.62 -3.19 -14.48
CA ARG A 343 -8.35 -4.23 -13.78
C ARG A 343 -7.79 -4.37 -12.37
N PRO A 344 -8.44 -3.79 -11.36
CA PRO A 344 -7.98 -3.91 -9.98
C PRO A 344 -8.04 -5.34 -9.44
N ILE A 345 -8.93 -6.17 -10.01
CA ILE A 345 -9.00 -7.60 -9.74
C ILE A 345 -8.77 -8.36 -11.04
N ARG A 346 -7.92 -9.40 -10.99
CA ARG A 346 -7.68 -10.34 -12.10
C ARG A 346 -7.95 -11.77 -11.64
N TYR A 347 -8.90 -12.45 -12.29
CA TYR A 347 -9.13 -13.87 -12.08
C TYR A 347 -8.30 -14.72 -13.07
N PHE A 348 -7.72 -15.81 -12.58
CA PHE A 348 -6.99 -16.82 -13.35
C PHE A 348 -7.77 -18.12 -13.37
N TYR A 349 -7.98 -18.66 -14.56
CA TYR A 349 -8.72 -19.91 -14.77
C TYR A 349 -7.82 -21.14 -14.69
N GLU A 350 -6.50 -20.96 -14.83
CA GLU A 350 -5.51 -22.01 -14.74
C GLU A 350 -5.48 -22.63 -13.34
N ALA A 351 -5.41 -23.96 -13.27
CA ALA A 351 -5.57 -24.71 -12.04
C ALA A 351 -4.45 -24.46 -11.00
N ASP A 352 -3.31 -23.95 -11.40
CA ASP A 352 -2.13 -23.70 -10.56
C ASP A 352 -1.85 -22.20 -10.35
N ARG A 353 -2.77 -21.31 -10.73
CA ARG A 353 -2.65 -19.84 -10.59
C ARG A 353 -3.62 -19.28 -9.54
N PRO A 354 -3.29 -18.13 -8.89
CA PRO A 354 -2.10 -17.29 -9.09
C PRO A 354 -0.86 -17.82 -8.35
N GLN A 355 0.32 -17.53 -8.91
CA GLN A 355 1.62 -17.85 -8.32
C GLN A 355 2.44 -16.55 -8.11
N PRO A 356 3.08 -16.32 -6.94
CA PRO A 356 3.84 -15.09 -6.68
C PRO A 356 4.89 -14.78 -7.74
N ARG A 357 5.62 -15.80 -8.22
CA ARG A 357 6.68 -15.62 -9.22
C ARG A 357 6.15 -15.16 -10.57
N LEU A 358 4.97 -15.61 -10.96
CA LEU A 358 4.38 -15.34 -12.28
C LEU A 358 3.46 -14.13 -12.27
N ASP A 359 2.71 -13.92 -11.16
CA ASP A 359 1.52 -13.07 -11.17
C ASP A 359 1.62 -11.81 -10.31
N ARG A 360 2.60 -11.74 -9.38
CA ARG A 360 2.71 -10.59 -8.49
C ARG A 360 2.82 -9.24 -9.19
N MET A 361 3.30 -9.22 -10.45
CA MET A 361 3.43 -7.99 -11.25
C MET A 361 2.22 -7.68 -12.13
N THR A 362 1.12 -8.43 -12.01
CA THR A 362 -0.13 -8.14 -12.74
C THR A 362 -0.59 -6.69 -12.47
N GLY A 363 -0.92 -5.95 -13.53
CA GLY A 363 -1.27 -4.53 -13.41
C GLY A 363 -0.14 -3.68 -12.82
N ASN A 364 1.11 -3.94 -13.19
CA ASN A 364 2.32 -3.31 -12.62
C ASN A 364 2.43 -3.54 -11.09
N GLY A 365 1.97 -4.69 -10.59
CA GLY A 365 1.94 -5.03 -9.17
C GLY A 365 0.81 -4.35 -8.37
N MET A 366 -0.14 -3.72 -9.06
CA MET A 366 -1.27 -3.01 -8.43
C MET A 366 -2.58 -3.78 -8.50
N SER A 367 -2.71 -4.84 -9.32
CA SER A 367 -3.88 -5.71 -9.32
C SER A 367 -3.82 -6.74 -8.19
N VAL A 368 -4.99 -7.08 -7.65
CA VAL A 368 -5.18 -8.25 -6.79
C VAL A 368 -5.59 -9.42 -7.68
N CYS A 369 -4.86 -10.52 -7.56
CA CYS A 369 -5.11 -11.73 -8.33
C CYS A 369 -5.97 -12.71 -7.54
N ALA A 370 -6.88 -13.41 -8.20
CA ALA A 370 -7.66 -14.52 -7.65
C ALA A 370 -7.63 -15.70 -8.60
N GLY A 371 -7.80 -16.90 -8.06
CA GLY A 371 -7.95 -18.12 -8.84
C GLY A 371 -8.43 -19.28 -7.98
N ARG A 372 -8.68 -20.42 -8.61
CA ARG A 372 -9.13 -21.63 -7.90
C ARG A 372 -10.42 -21.45 -7.11
N LEU A 373 -11.33 -20.59 -7.54
CA LEU A 373 -12.65 -20.50 -6.92
C LEU A 373 -13.41 -21.81 -7.10
N ARG A 374 -13.88 -22.38 -6.02
CA ARG A 374 -14.62 -23.65 -6.01
C ARG A 374 -15.46 -23.79 -4.74
N LYS A 375 -16.47 -24.64 -4.77
CA LYS A 375 -17.25 -25.02 -3.59
C LYS A 375 -16.36 -25.59 -2.49
N ASP A 376 -16.74 -25.36 -1.25
CA ASP A 376 -16.10 -25.90 -0.07
C ASP A 376 -17.06 -26.82 0.70
N ASN A 377 -16.53 -27.73 1.53
CA ASN A 377 -17.34 -28.67 2.30
C ASN A 377 -17.80 -28.13 3.65
N VAL A 378 -17.14 -27.04 4.14
CA VAL A 378 -17.43 -26.41 5.46
C VAL A 378 -17.97 -25.00 5.25
N PHE A 379 -17.35 -24.26 4.33
CA PHE A 379 -17.77 -22.94 3.88
C PHE A 379 -18.52 -23.05 2.55
N ASP A 380 -19.05 -21.95 2.04
CA ASP A 380 -19.71 -21.96 0.74
C ASP A 380 -18.69 -22.07 -0.41
N TYR A 381 -17.64 -21.25 -0.34
CA TYR A 381 -16.58 -21.21 -1.37
C TYR A 381 -15.20 -21.03 -0.75
N LYS A 382 -14.20 -21.48 -1.53
CA LYS A 382 -12.78 -21.21 -1.27
C LYS A 382 -12.05 -20.82 -2.53
N PHE A 383 -11.02 -19.98 -2.39
CA PHE A 383 -10.17 -19.52 -3.48
C PHE A 383 -8.77 -19.18 -3.00
N ILE A 384 -7.85 -18.97 -3.94
CA ILE A 384 -6.52 -18.44 -3.67
C ILE A 384 -6.45 -17.01 -4.18
N SER A 385 -5.85 -16.13 -3.39
CA SER A 385 -5.57 -14.75 -3.76
C SER A 385 -4.09 -14.41 -3.68
N LEU A 386 -3.67 -13.35 -4.40
CA LEU A 386 -2.30 -12.85 -4.41
C LEU A 386 -2.30 -11.34 -4.64
N ALA A 387 -1.48 -10.62 -3.89
CA ALA A 387 -1.17 -9.21 -4.17
C ALA A 387 0.32 -8.92 -3.92
N HIS A 388 0.89 -7.97 -4.66
CA HIS A 388 2.26 -7.52 -4.42
C HIS A 388 2.32 -6.68 -3.15
N ASN A 389 2.87 -7.24 -2.07
CA ASN A 389 2.87 -6.63 -0.74
C ASN A 389 3.62 -5.29 -0.65
N SER A 390 4.66 -5.10 -1.45
CA SER A 390 5.49 -3.89 -1.40
C SER A 390 5.04 -2.81 -2.40
N LEU A 391 4.29 -3.17 -3.46
CA LEU A 391 3.65 -2.22 -4.38
C LEU A 391 2.19 -1.99 -3.93
N ARG A 392 1.25 -2.85 -4.31
CA ARG A 392 -0.16 -2.73 -3.89
C ARG A 392 -0.30 -2.55 -2.38
N GLY A 393 0.39 -3.42 -1.63
CA GLY A 393 0.35 -3.46 -0.16
C GLY A 393 1.13 -2.35 0.54
N ALA A 394 1.95 -1.56 -0.13
CA ALA A 394 2.79 -0.51 0.47
C ALA A 394 2.92 0.74 -0.41
N ALA A 395 4.06 0.94 -1.08
CA ALA A 395 4.41 2.18 -1.76
C ALA A 395 3.39 2.56 -2.86
N GLY A 396 3.05 1.63 -3.75
CA GLY A 396 2.09 1.88 -4.83
C GLY A 396 0.69 2.21 -4.31
N GLY A 397 0.22 1.49 -3.26
CA GLY A 397 -1.04 1.80 -2.61
C GLY A 397 -1.06 3.18 -1.94
N SER A 398 0.08 3.64 -1.38
CA SER A 398 0.22 5.00 -0.84
C SER A 398 0.21 6.06 -1.93
N VAL A 399 0.86 5.80 -3.09
CA VAL A 399 0.82 6.72 -4.24
C VAL A 399 -0.60 6.82 -4.78
N LEU A 400 -1.30 5.69 -4.98
CA LEU A 400 -2.68 5.68 -5.45
C LEU A 400 -3.64 6.42 -4.49
N LEU A 401 -3.43 6.29 -3.17
CA LEU A 401 -4.18 7.07 -2.17
C LEU A 401 -3.89 8.58 -2.31
N ALA A 402 -2.64 8.97 -2.50
CA ALA A 402 -2.27 10.38 -2.70
C ALA A 402 -2.87 10.95 -4.00
N GLU A 403 -2.86 10.16 -5.08
CA GLU A 403 -3.52 10.52 -6.35
C GLU A 403 -5.04 10.74 -6.15
N LEU A 404 -5.70 9.85 -5.41
CA LEU A 404 -7.12 9.99 -5.09
C LEU A 404 -7.39 11.26 -4.29
N LEU A 405 -6.57 11.54 -3.27
CA LEU A 405 -6.69 12.77 -2.47
C LEU A 405 -6.47 14.02 -3.31
N ALA A 406 -5.50 14.02 -4.22
CA ALA A 406 -5.26 15.11 -5.16
C ALA A 406 -6.45 15.31 -6.11
N ALA A 407 -6.94 14.22 -6.73
CA ALA A 407 -8.07 14.27 -7.66
C ALA A 407 -9.37 14.76 -7.01
N LYS A 408 -9.55 14.49 -5.71
CA LYS A 408 -10.71 14.95 -4.91
C LYS A 408 -10.49 16.34 -4.26
N GLY A 409 -9.36 17.01 -4.49
CA GLY A 409 -9.06 18.36 -4.00
C GLY A 409 -8.67 18.44 -2.52
N TYR A 410 -8.39 17.31 -1.85
CA TYR A 410 -7.96 17.33 -0.45
C TYR A 410 -6.54 17.90 -0.26
N LEU A 411 -5.71 17.90 -1.31
CA LEU A 411 -4.33 18.42 -1.28
C LEU A 411 -4.22 19.86 -1.75
N ASP A 412 -5.30 20.50 -2.21
CA ASP A 412 -5.30 21.87 -2.71
C ASP A 412 -4.86 22.86 -1.62
N ARG A 413 -4.18 23.96 -2.07
CA ARG A 413 -3.63 25.00 -1.21
C ARG A 413 -4.67 26.08 -0.85
#